data_bbf81a5b318e4c2019e14e965c98fa85
#
_entry.id   bbf81a5b318e4c2019e14e965c98fa85
#
_cell.length_a   1.000
_cell.length_b   1.000
_cell.length_c   1.000
_cell.angle_alpha   90.00
_cell.angle_beta   90.00
_cell.angle_gamma   90.00
#
_symmetry.space_group_name_H-M   'P 1'
#
loop_
_entity.id
_entity.type
_entity.pdbx_description
1 polymer ?
#
loop_
_entity_poly.entity_id
_entity_poly.type
_entity_poly.pdbx_seq_one_letter_code
_entity_poly.pdbx_strand_id
1 'polypeptide(L)'
;MKNIIKITLISVASLLVLSSCIKEFTPQTSYATKDQVSNAPGSYDLFVSALTSTLVGDFTYGGADNKYPFDFGITAFFLERDVQGQDIVYPYQNWYTYWYAIVSMGPGTRTAQLPWTYYYGWIKGCNDVINLSGEEPEGAKRDGAGQAYALRAMFYMDLARMFAPKPYTVDKNSPTVPIVNEKTSAKDLTTNPRATNEDMWKFIIEDLDKAEGYLTAKVDESGKVIEPGYARKDVYSPDSTVVFGLKARAYLETGEWKKAAEYAKKAQNGYTLMDEAAYCDKDKGFNTPNDAWMFGVTYKADDPNILVNDGDSSWGSMMCIEINPTVSGCGYAANYGQPFLIDRHLYETIPATDFRKKCYVDFAIDDIDDETAKIAALSNYAASGHGEWILNTGNVTEGYNKVGGLELKFRTAGGDAGRDNQYIGFVVAVPLMRVEEMYLIEAEAVGRENEADGIALLTAFAQTRDANYVYGIHNEAYGNTTTSPFVNECWWQRRVELWGEGFATLDIKRLQKGIIRNYPGTNHTENYRWNSATTPTWMNTCIVQTETNYNTACTNNPEPVPPTGDSPVATSF
;
A
#
# COMPACT_ATOMS: atom_id res chain seq x y z
N MET A 1 21.52 -70.76 -31.07
CA MET A 1 20.63 -69.79 -31.73
C MET A 1 19.24 -69.60 -31.11
N LYS A 2 18.52 -70.66 -30.73
CA LYS A 2 17.15 -70.51 -30.12
C LYS A 2 17.12 -69.75 -28.78
N ASN A 3 18.17 -69.80 -27.98
CA ASN A 3 18.19 -69.09 -26.66
C ASN A 3 18.60 -67.63 -26.76
N ILE A 4 19.36 -67.24 -27.77
CA ILE A 4 19.74 -65.86 -28.02
C ILE A 4 18.53 -65.08 -28.53
N ILE A 5 17.70 -65.67 -29.39
CA ILE A 5 16.49 -65.04 -29.94
C ILE A 5 15.44 -64.81 -28.82
N LYS A 6 15.35 -65.72 -27.81
CA LYS A 6 14.44 -65.53 -26.69
C LYS A 6 14.87 -64.41 -25.75
N ILE A 7 16.18 -64.23 -25.52
CA ILE A 7 16.71 -63.15 -24.68
C ILE A 7 16.53 -61.80 -25.39
N THR A 8 16.75 -61.72 -26.70
CA THR A 8 16.54 -60.49 -27.48
C THR A 8 15.07 -60.10 -27.57
N LEU A 9 14.14 -61.05 -27.66
CA LEU A 9 12.70 -60.77 -27.66
C LEU A 9 12.18 -60.31 -26.28
N ILE A 10 12.73 -60.79 -25.19
CA ILE A 10 12.39 -60.37 -23.81
C ILE A 10 12.94 -58.96 -23.54
N SER A 11 14.15 -58.62 -24.01
CA SER A 11 14.72 -57.29 -23.83
C SER A 11 14.05 -56.21 -24.70
N VAL A 12 13.52 -56.57 -25.88
CA VAL A 12 12.73 -55.63 -26.70
C VAL A 12 11.32 -55.47 -26.12
N ALA A 13 10.71 -56.52 -25.56
CA ALA A 13 9.42 -56.41 -24.90
C ALA A 13 9.49 -55.61 -23.58
N SER A 14 10.60 -55.68 -22.83
CA SER A 14 10.80 -54.85 -21.62
C SER A 14 11.09 -53.37 -21.94
N LEU A 15 11.71 -53.06 -23.11
CA LEU A 15 11.89 -51.69 -23.57
C LEU A 15 10.59 -51.02 -24.10
N LEU A 16 9.64 -51.80 -24.56
CA LEU A 16 8.33 -51.33 -25.01
C LEU A 16 7.33 -51.11 -23.86
N VAL A 17 7.59 -51.68 -22.69
CA VAL A 17 6.73 -51.45 -21.49
C VAL A 17 7.20 -50.24 -20.70
N LEU A 18 8.41 -49.70 -20.94
CA LEU A 18 8.90 -48.46 -20.31
C LEU A 18 8.50 -47.18 -21.04
N SER A 19 7.80 -47.28 -22.18
CA SER A 19 7.14 -46.16 -22.84
C SER A 19 5.63 -46.08 -22.50
N SER A 20 5.27 -46.56 -21.32
CA SER A 20 3.97 -46.22 -20.73
C SER A 20 3.97 -44.71 -20.52
N CYS A 21 3.37 -43.98 -21.44
CA CYS A 21 2.92 -42.62 -21.20
C CYS A 21 2.28 -42.62 -19.80
N ILE A 22 2.87 -41.92 -18.87
CA ILE A 22 2.15 -41.47 -17.68
C ILE A 22 1.02 -40.61 -18.26
N LYS A 23 -0.15 -41.21 -18.51
CA LYS A 23 -1.36 -40.44 -18.71
C LYS A 23 -1.52 -39.68 -17.40
N GLU A 24 -1.38 -38.38 -17.45
CA GLU A 24 -1.84 -37.54 -16.35
C GLU A 24 -3.29 -37.96 -16.08
N PHE A 25 -3.51 -38.65 -14.97
CA PHE A 25 -4.85 -38.90 -14.49
C PHE A 25 -5.41 -37.56 -14.04
N THR A 26 -6.38 -37.06 -14.78
CA THR A 26 -7.21 -35.97 -14.27
C THR A 26 -7.74 -36.37 -12.90
N PRO A 27 -7.57 -35.55 -11.86
CA PRO A 27 -8.06 -35.88 -10.52
C PRO A 27 -9.52 -36.26 -10.59
N GLN A 28 -9.88 -37.48 -10.13
CA GLN A 28 -11.27 -37.93 -10.05
C GLN A 28 -11.96 -37.47 -8.74
N THR A 29 -11.35 -36.50 -8.06
CA THR A 29 -11.83 -35.88 -6.83
C THR A 29 -12.36 -34.47 -7.13
N SER A 30 -12.93 -33.81 -6.15
CA SER A 30 -13.51 -32.46 -6.23
C SER A 30 -12.55 -31.33 -6.69
N TYR A 31 -11.34 -31.64 -7.13
CA TYR A 31 -10.36 -30.69 -7.64
C TYR A 31 -10.38 -30.68 -9.17
N ALA A 32 -10.62 -29.51 -9.77
CA ALA A 32 -10.47 -29.31 -11.21
C ALA A 32 -9.00 -29.00 -11.55
N THR A 33 -8.53 -29.46 -12.73
CA THR A 33 -7.23 -29.02 -13.26
C THR A 33 -7.29 -27.56 -13.68
N LYS A 34 -6.12 -26.89 -13.77
CA LYS A 34 -6.04 -25.52 -14.28
C LYS A 34 -6.72 -25.38 -15.64
N ASP A 35 -6.50 -26.34 -16.55
CA ASP A 35 -7.09 -26.33 -17.88
C ASP A 35 -8.63 -26.50 -17.84
N GLN A 36 -9.15 -27.33 -16.96
CA GLN A 36 -10.59 -27.50 -16.78
C GLN A 36 -11.23 -26.21 -16.25
N VAL A 37 -10.60 -25.54 -15.29
CA VAL A 37 -11.08 -24.26 -14.75
C VAL A 37 -10.99 -23.18 -15.80
N SER A 38 -9.87 -23.09 -16.52
CA SER A 38 -9.63 -22.04 -17.53
C SER A 38 -10.57 -22.13 -18.73
N ASN A 39 -11.03 -23.35 -19.07
CA ASN A 39 -11.96 -23.59 -20.18
C ASN A 39 -13.43 -23.59 -19.76
N ALA A 40 -13.76 -23.41 -18.49
CA ALA A 40 -15.14 -23.34 -18.03
C ALA A 40 -15.80 -22.02 -18.50
N PRO A 41 -17.08 -22.05 -18.92
CA PRO A 41 -17.79 -20.83 -19.30
C PRO A 41 -17.78 -19.79 -18.17
N GLY A 42 -17.41 -18.53 -18.49
CA GLY A 42 -17.34 -17.43 -17.52
C GLY A 42 -16.12 -17.44 -16.60
N SER A 43 -15.21 -18.41 -16.72
CA SER A 43 -14.01 -18.49 -15.89
C SER A 43 -13.10 -17.27 -16.05
N TYR A 44 -12.97 -16.75 -17.27
CA TYR A 44 -12.15 -15.57 -17.53
C TYR A 44 -12.58 -14.36 -16.69
N ASP A 45 -13.89 -14.09 -16.65
CA ASP A 45 -14.46 -12.98 -15.87
C ASP A 45 -14.23 -13.18 -14.37
N LEU A 46 -14.24 -14.42 -13.88
CA LEU A 46 -13.91 -14.74 -12.49
C LEU A 46 -12.42 -14.46 -12.19
N PHE A 47 -11.50 -14.83 -13.09
CA PHE A 47 -10.09 -14.51 -12.94
C PHE A 47 -9.83 -13.00 -12.94
N VAL A 48 -10.49 -12.25 -13.83
CA VAL A 48 -10.38 -10.78 -13.86
C VAL A 48 -10.95 -10.17 -12.56
N SER A 49 -12.11 -10.64 -12.10
CA SER A 49 -12.70 -10.16 -10.84
C SER A 49 -11.81 -10.47 -9.64
N ALA A 50 -11.10 -11.60 -9.64
CA ALA A 50 -10.18 -11.98 -8.57
C ALA A 50 -8.97 -11.05 -8.46
N LEU A 51 -8.57 -10.36 -9.54
CA LEU A 51 -7.43 -9.45 -9.52
C LEU A 51 -7.54 -8.35 -8.44
N THR A 52 -8.75 -7.88 -8.18
CA THR A 52 -8.98 -6.80 -7.21
C THR A 52 -9.69 -7.28 -5.95
N SER A 53 -10.60 -8.27 -6.04
CA SER A 53 -11.32 -8.77 -4.87
C SER A 53 -10.43 -9.49 -3.86
N THR A 54 -9.26 -10.00 -4.26
CA THR A 54 -8.30 -10.66 -3.35
C THR A 54 -7.35 -9.67 -2.67
N LEU A 55 -7.43 -8.37 -2.99
CA LEU A 55 -6.52 -7.37 -2.40
C LEU A 55 -6.80 -7.10 -0.92
N VAL A 56 -7.98 -7.44 -0.42
CA VAL A 56 -8.38 -7.26 0.99
C VAL A 56 -8.56 -8.59 1.73
N GLY A 57 -8.17 -9.71 1.11
CA GLY A 57 -8.32 -11.04 1.70
C GLY A 57 -7.24 -11.37 2.72
N ASP A 58 -7.58 -12.24 3.68
CA ASP A 58 -6.63 -12.83 4.63
C ASP A 58 -5.66 -13.78 3.92
N PHE A 59 -4.44 -13.82 4.39
CA PHE A 59 -3.54 -14.91 4.13
C PHE A 59 -3.53 -15.87 5.32
N THR A 60 -3.98 -17.11 5.11
CA THR A 60 -4.02 -18.11 6.17
C THR A 60 -2.68 -18.83 6.28
N TYR A 61 -1.93 -18.55 7.32
CA TYR A 61 -0.69 -19.20 7.65
C TYR A 61 -0.92 -20.55 8.34
N GLY A 62 -0.51 -21.62 7.71
CA GLY A 62 -0.38 -22.91 8.38
C GLY A 62 -1.67 -23.52 8.92
N GLY A 63 -2.83 -23.06 8.48
CA GLY A 63 -4.14 -23.52 8.89
C GLY A 63 -5.13 -22.38 9.15
N ALA A 64 -6.42 -22.70 9.14
CA ALA A 64 -7.52 -21.72 9.18
C ALA A 64 -7.57 -20.83 10.45
N ASP A 65 -6.87 -21.20 11.51
CA ASP A 65 -7.03 -20.59 12.83
C ASP A 65 -5.90 -19.59 13.21
N ASN A 66 -4.90 -19.38 12.33
CA ASN A 66 -3.76 -18.51 12.62
C ASN A 66 -3.87 -17.18 11.84
N LYS A 67 -4.88 -16.40 12.11
CA LYS A 67 -5.02 -15.04 11.61
C LYS A 67 -4.19 -14.08 12.46
N TYR A 68 -3.62 -13.08 11.81
CA TYR A 68 -2.90 -12.00 12.48
C TYR A 68 -3.59 -10.69 12.20
N PRO A 69 -3.68 -9.79 13.18
CA PRO A 69 -4.33 -8.50 13.00
C PRO A 69 -3.75 -7.63 11.90
N PHE A 70 -2.51 -7.84 11.49
CA PHE A 70 -1.88 -7.19 10.34
C PHE A 70 -2.07 -7.95 9.01
N ASP A 71 -2.92 -8.96 8.97
CA ASP A 71 -3.19 -9.79 7.78
C ASP A 71 -4.56 -9.43 7.17
N PHE A 72 -4.63 -8.30 6.48
CA PHE A 72 -5.85 -7.84 5.82
C PHE A 72 -5.59 -7.27 4.40
N GLY A 73 -4.61 -7.81 3.72
CA GLY A 73 -4.34 -7.51 2.33
C GLY A 73 -3.51 -6.26 2.10
N ILE A 74 -3.74 -5.58 0.96
CA ILE A 74 -2.85 -4.51 0.47
C ILE A 74 -2.78 -3.30 1.42
N THR A 75 -3.85 -3.00 2.12
CA THR A 75 -3.92 -1.86 3.04
C THR A 75 -3.13 -2.09 4.33
N ALA A 76 -2.87 -3.35 4.72
CA ALA A 76 -1.96 -3.67 5.82
C ALA A 76 -0.54 -3.16 5.55
N PHE A 77 -0.08 -3.23 4.30
CA PHE A 77 1.24 -2.74 3.89
C PHE A 77 1.37 -1.21 3.94
N PHE A 78 0.25 -0.48 3.94
CA PHE A 78 0.29 0.97 4.17
C PHE A 78 0.81 1.27 5.58
N LEU A 79 0.24 0.61 6.57
CA LEU A 79 0.64 0.78 7.96
C LEU A 79 2.05 0.25 8.23
N GLU A 80 2.41 -0.91 7.65
CA GLU A 80 3.78 -1.45 7.74
C GLU A 80 4.84 -0.44 7.27
N ARG A 81 4.56 0.26 6.15
CA ARG A 81 5.44 1.28 5.58
C ARG A 81 5.46 2.56 6.40
N ASP A 82 4.30 3.00 6.86
CA ASP A 82 4.19 4.31 7.50
C ASP A 82 4.75 4.32 8.92
N VAL A 83 4.56 3.24 9.70
CA VAL A 83 5.09 3.14 11.07
C VAL A 83 6.62 3.02 11.14
N GLN A 84 7.29 2.65 10.05
CA GLN A 84 8.76 2.61 10.00
C GLN A 84 9.39 4.01 9.89
N GLY A 85 8.62 5.01 9.46
CA GLY A 85 9.02 6.41 9.37
C GLY A 85 8.91 7.15 10.72
N GLN A 86 8.70 8.47 10.66
CA GLN A 86 8.52 9.33 11.83
C GLN A 86 7.11 9.90 11.96
N ASP A 87 6.27 9.84 10.93
CA ASP A 87 4.99 10.57 10.87
C ASP A 87 3.85 9.88 11.60
N ILE A 88 3.99 8.57 11.85
CA ILE A 88 3.06 7.78 12.65
C ILE A 88 3.73 7.36 13.95
N VAL A 89 3.04 7.62 15.06
CA VAL A 89 3.40 7.14 16.39
C VAL A 89 2.49 5.97 16.74
N TYR A 90 3.10 4.88 17.21
CA TYR A 90 2.42 3.69 17.69
C TYR A 90 2.74 3.49 19.17
N PRO A 91 1.87 3.97 20.06
CA PRO A 91 2.21 4.12 21.48
C PRO A 91 2.22 2.80 22.25
N TYR A 92 1.49 1.80 21.78
CA TYR A 92 1.38 0.51 22.44
C TYR A 92 2.17 -0.58 21.71
N GLN A 93 2.85 -1.45 22.46
CA GLN A 93 3.65 -2.54 21.91
C GLN A 93 2.80 -3.75 21.57
N ASN A 94 2.23 -3.79 20.37
CA ASN A 94 1.49 -4.93 19.86
C ASN A 94 1.85 -5.22 18.40
N TRP A 95 0.91 -5.54 17.55
CA TRP A 95 1.11 -6.15 16.24
C TRP A 95 1.98 -5.33 15.29
N TYR A 96 1.81 -4.00 15.21
CA TYR A 96 2.66 -3.13 14.37
C TYR A 96 4.00 -2.75 15.03
N THR A 97 4.24 -3.18 16.26
CA THR A 97 5.55 -3.04 16.92
C THR A 97 6.66 -3.73 16.14
N TYR A 98 6.36 -4.81 15.40
CA TYR A 98 7.35 -5.46 14.55
C TYR A 98 8.03 -4.45 13.60
N TRP A 99 7.27 -3.59 12.97
CA TRP A 99 7.78 -2.57 12.05
C TRP A 99 8.17 -1.26 12.75
N TYR A 100 7.43 -0.85 13.79
CA TYR A 100 7.73 0.38 14.53
C TYR A 100 9.02 0.28 15.34
N ALA A 101 9.27 -0.86 15.98
CA ALA A 101 10.43 -1.16 16.81
C ALA A 101 11.49 -2.04 16.12
N ILE A 102 11.28 -2.40 14.84
CA ILE A 102 12.19 -3.23 14.04
C ILE A 102 12.51 -4.56 14.73
N VAL A 103 11.49 -5.22 15.24
CA VAL A 103 11.62 -6.51 15.92
C VAL A 103 11.16 -7.63 14.99
N SER A 104 11.90 -8.74 14.96
CA SER A 104 11.55 -9.91 14.14
C SER A 104 11.38 -9.57 12.64
N MET A 105 12.32 -8.83 12.07
CA MET A 105 12.31 -8.40 10.67
C MET A 105 13.19 -9.29 9.78
N GLY A 106 13.71 -10.40 10.30
CA GLY A 106 14.61 -11.31 9.57
C GLY A 106 13.89 -12.19 8.54
N PRO A 107 14.65 -12.86 7.66
CA PRO A 107 14.11 -13.62 6.53
C PRO A 107 13.25 -14.83 6.91
N GLY A 108 13.41 -15.37 8.12
CA GLY A 108 12.61 -16.48 8.65
C GLY A 108 11.31 -16.07 9.34
N THR A 109 10.95 -14.79 9.30
CA THR A 109 9.83 -14.23 10.05
C THR A 109 8.64 -13.92 9.16
N ARG A 110 7.48 -13.64 9.79
CA ARG A 110 6.26 -13.28 9.09
C ARG A 110 6.32 -11.92 8.41
N THR A 111 7.06 -10.98 8.99
CA THR A 111 7.28 -9.66 8.41
C THR A 111 7.95 -9.71 7.04
N ALA A 112 8.80 -10.72 6.80
CA ALA A 112 9.36 -10.98 5.47
C ALA A 112 8.43 -11.84 4.60
N GLN A 113 7.72 -12.81 5.21
CA GLN A 113 6.88 -13.75 4.45
C GLN A 113 5.59 -13.09 3.95
N LEU A 114 4.96 -12.21 4.73
CA LEU A 114 3.66 -11.63 4.41
C LEU A 114 3.70 -10.84 3.09
N PRO A 115 4.54 -9.79 2.93
CA PRO A 115 4.63 -9.05 1.69
C PRO A 115 5.05 -9.94 0.51
N TRP A 116 5.97 -10.88 0.72
CA TRP A 116 6.41 -11.79 -0.35
C TRP A 116 5.26 -12.63 -0.88
N THR A 117 4.52 -13.27 0.02
CA THR A 117 3.44 -14.20 -0.36
C THR A 117 2.27 -13.46 -1.02
N TYR A 118 1.84 -12.31 -0.48
CA TYR A 118 0.75 -11.54 -1.06
C TYR A 118 1.10 -11.03 -2.45
N TYR A 119 2.20 -10.30 -2.59
CA TYR A 119 2.55 -9.70 -3.87
C TYR A 119 2.79 -10.73 -4.96
N TYR A 120 3.53 -11.81 -4.68
CA TYR A 120 3.73 -12.87 -5.68
C TYR A 120 2.46 -13.69 -5.95
N GLY A 121 1.55 -13.81 -4.98
CA GLY A 121 0.22 -14.36 -5.19
C GLY A 121 -0.62 -13.53 -6.17
N TRP A 122 -0.66 -12.22 -5.97
CA TRP A 122 -1.35 -11.28 -6.88
C TRP A 122 -0.68 -11.21 -8.26
N ILE A 123 0.65 -11.20 -8.32
CA ILE A 123 1.42 -11.25 -9.58
C ILE A 123 1.07 -12.54 -10.34
N LYS A 124 0.97 -13.67 -9.64
CA LYS A 124 0.54 -14.92 -10.27
C LYS A 124 -0.86 -14.80 -10.85
N GLY A 125 -1.82 -14.20 -10.16
CA GLY A 125 -3.15 -13.92 -10.68
C GLY A 125 -3.12 -13.06 -11.94
N CYS A 126 -2.29 -12.01 -11.95
CA CYS A 126 -2.09 -11.20 -13.15
C CYS A 126 -1.50 -12.00 -14.31
N ASN A 127 -0.49 -12.83 -14.05
CA ASN A 127 0.12 -13.69 -15.06
C ASN A 127 -0.88 -14.69 -15.65
N ASP A 128 -1.76 -15.25 -14.81
CA ASP A 128 -2.81 -16.17 -15.27
C ASP A 128 -3.81 -15.46 -16.19
N VAL A 129 -4.27 -14.24 -15.87
CA VAL A 129 -5.16 -13.45 -16.73
C VAL A 129 -4.47 -13.08 -18.05
N ILE A 130 -3.22 -12.61 -18.00
CA ILE A 130 -2.44 -12.25 -19.21
C ILE A 130 -2.30 -13.46 -20.13
N ASN A 131 -1.95 -14.62 -19.58
CA ASN A 131 -1.82 -15.86 -20.37
C ASN A 131 -3.16 -16.29 -21.00
N LEU A 132 -4.28 -16.18 -20.26
CA LEU A 132 -5.62 -16.52 -20.75
C LEU A 132 -6.15 -15.53 -21.78
N SER A 133 -5.65 -14.30 -21.78
CA SER A 133 -6.04 -13.27 -22.74
C SER A 133 -5.48 -13.56 -24.13
N GLY A 134 -4.30 -14.19 -24.23
CA GLY A 134 -3.61 -14.46 -25.50
C GLY A 134 -2.74 -13.27 -25.96
N GLU A 135 -2.11 -13.42 -27.13
CA GLU A 135 -1.14 -12.44 -27.65
C GLU A 135 -1.80 -11.16 -28.20
N GLU A 136 -2.96 -11.29 -28.84
CA GLU A 136 -3.73 -10.17 -29.41
C GLU A 136 -5.17 -10.18 -28.85
N PRO A 137 -5.35 -9.76 -27.60
CA PRO A 137 -6.66 -9.81 -26.96
C PRO A 137 -7.61 -8.74 -27.52
N GLU A 138 -8.90 -9.11 -27.67
CA GLU A 138 -9.98 -8.22 -28.10
C GLU A 138 -11.11 -8.22 -27.06
N GLY A 139 -11.95 -7.18 -27.06
CA GLY A 139 -13.13 -7.05 -26.20
C GLY A 139 -12.80 -7.25 -24.71
N ALA A 140 -13.56 -8.08 -24.02
CA ALA A 140 -13.37 -8.33 -22.58
C ALA A 140 -11.98 -8.89 -22.23
N LYS A 141 -11.35 -9.64 -23.12
CA LYS A 141 -9.99 -10.12 -22.93
C LYS A 141 -8.94 -9.01 -23.01
N ARG A 142 -9.17 -8.02 -23.88
CA ARG A 142 -8.34 -6.82 -23.98
C ARG A 142 -8.43 -6.01 -22.68
N ASP A 143 -9.64 -5.79 -22.18
CA ASP A 143 -9.88 -5.05 -20.95
C ASP A 143 -9.26 -5.77 -19.73
N GLY A 144 -9.45 -7.08 -19.62
CA GLY A 144 -8.86 -7.87 -18.54
C GLY A 144 -7.34 -7.93 -18.59
N ALA A 145 -6.74 -8.06 -19.79
CA ALA A 145 -5.29 -8.00 -19.96
C ALA A 145 -4.74 -6.63 -19.51
N GLY A 146 -5.40 -5.54 -19.90
CA GLY A 146 -5.02 -4.18 -19.50
C GLY A 146 -5.03 -4.00 -17.98
N GLN A 147 -6.08 -4.49 -17.30
CA GLN A 147 -6.16 -4.47 -15.84
C GLN A 147 -5.04 -5.31 -15.19
N ALA A 148 -4.78 -6.50 -15.73
CA ALA A 148 -3.73 -7.39 -15.20
C ALA A 148 -2.33 -6.80 -15.37
N TYR A 149 -2.01 -6.18 -16.50
CA TYR A 149 -0.74 -5.48 -16.70
C TYR A 149 -0.61 -4.27 -15.75
N ALA A 150 -1.65 -3.46 -15.58
CA ALA A 150 -1.64 -2.32 -14.67
C ALA A 150 -1.37 -2.75 -13.22
N LEU A 151 -2.05 -3.79 -12.75
CA LEU A 151 -1.90 -4.29 -11.38
C LEU A 151 -0.54 -4.97 -11.18
N ARG A 152 -0.05 -5.76 -12.15
CA ARG A 152 1.28 -6.37 -12.05
C ARG A 152 2.38 -5.31 -11.95
N ALA A 153 2.27 -4.25 -12.75
CA ALA A 153 3.17 -3.10 -12.66
C ALA A 153 3.11 -2.44 -11.27
N MET A 154 1.91 -2.22 -10.72
CA MET A 154 1.73 -1.67 -9.38
C MET A 154 2.39 -2.54 -8.31
N PHE A 155 2.22 -3.85 -8.37
CA PHE A 155 2.80 -4.79 -7.41
C PHE A 155 4.33 -4.83 -7.49
N TYR A 156 4.90 -4.85 -8.69
CA TYR A 156 6.35 -4.78 -8.86
C TYR A 156 6.93 -3.42 -8.47
N MET A 157 6.18 -2.33 -8.65
CA MET A 157 6.56 -1.00 -8.18
C MET A 157 6.69 -0.98 -6.64
N ASP A 158 5.72 -1.55 -5.93
CA ASP A 158 5.77 -1.66 -4.47
C ASP A 158 6.93 -2.54 -4.01
N LEU A 159 7.09 -3.73 -4.62
CA LEU A 159 8.20 -4.63 -4.32
C LEU A 159 9.57 -3.97 -4.60
N ALA A 160 9.73 -3.26 -5.72
CA ALA A 160 10.97 -2.56 -6.03
C ALA A 160 11.31 -1.53 -4.94
N ARG A 161 10.33 -0.69 -4.53
CA ARG A 161 10.52 0.34 -3.52
C ARG A 161 10.79 -0.24 -2.12
N MET A 162 10.13 -1.34 -1.75
CA MET A 162 10.31 -1.99 -0.44
C MET A 162 11.64 -2.73 -0.34
N PHE A 163 12.04 -3.46 -1.38
CA PHE A 163 13.17 -4.40 -1.32
C PHE A 163 14.49 -3.85 -1.87
N ALA A 164 14.49 -2.83 -2.72
CA ALA A 164 15.73 -2.24 -3.19
C ALA A 164 16.46 -1.48 -2.07
N PRO A 165 17.75 -1.79 -1.77
CA PRO A 165 18.52 -1.04 -0.78
C PRO A 165 18.70 0.43 -1.13
N LYS A 166 18.73 0.76 -2.42
CA LYS A 166 18.82 2.13 -2.92
C LYS A 166 17.79 2.37 -4.02
N PRO A 167 17.17 3.56 -4.09
CA PRO A 167 16.21 3.88 -5.15
C PRO A 167 16.91 4.00 -6.50
N TYR A 168 16.11 3.96 -7.58
CA TYR A 168 16.60 4.00 -8.97
C TYR A 168 17.51 5.19 -9.25
N THR A 169 17.15 6.39 -8.78
CA THR A 169 17.91 7.62 -9.02
C THR A 169 19.27 7.64 -8.34
N VAL A 170 19.51 6.78 -7.35
CA VAL A 170 20.78 6.65 -6.61
C VAL A 170 21.64 5.53 -7.17
N ASP A 171 21.04 4.37 -7.46
CA ASP A 171 21.77 3.22 -7.95
C ASP A 171 20.88 2.32 -8.84
N LYS A 172 21.10 2.42 -10.14
CA LYS A 172 20.39 1.62 -11.13
C LYS A 172 20.68 0.13 -11.04
N ASN A 173 21.81 -0.27 -10.47
CA ASN A 173 22.20 -1.66 -10.28
C ASN A 173 21.73 -2.23 -8.93
N SER A 174 21.12 -1.43 -8.05
CA SER A 174 20.60 -1.92 -6.78
C SER A 174 19.59 -3.04 -7.02
N PRO A 175 19.75 -4.22 -6.34
CA PRO A 175 18.89 -5.36 -6.57
C PRO A 175 17.50 -5.15 -5.97
N THR A 176 16.46 -5.42 -6.75
CA THR A 176 15.06 -5.37 -6.34
C THR A 176 14.55 -6.74 -5.88
N VAL A 177 13.70 -7.39 -6.67
CA VAL A 177 13.20 -8.76 -6.47
C VAL A 177 13.26 -9.52 -7.80
N PRO A 178 13.16 -10.87 -7.83
CA PRO A 178 13.07 -11.62 -9.07
C PRO A 178 11.82 -11.24 -9.90
N ILE A 179 11.97 -11.09 -11.21
CA ILE A 179 10.81 -10.92 -12.11
C ILE A 179 10.25 -12.30 -12.44
N VAL A 180 8.95 -12.48 -12.20
CA VAL A 180 8.17 -13.67 -12.56
C VAL A 180 6.98 -13.21 -13.42
N ASN A 181 6.96 -13.63 -14.67
CA ASN A 181 5.89 -13.29 -15.60
C ASN A 181 5.19 -14.53 -16.16
N GLU A 182 4.25 -14.35 -17.07
CA GLU A 182 3.45 -15.42 -17.68
C GLU A 182 4.27 -16.44 -18.48
N LYS A 183 5.53 -16.12 -18.82
CA LYS A 183 6.46 -16.98 -19.57
C LYS A 183 7.47 -17.70 -18.67
N THR A 184 7.55 -17.34 -17.40
CA THR A 184 8.52 -17.92 -16.44
C THR A 184 8.15 -19.36 -16.12
N SER A 185 9.02 -20.31 -16.45
CA SER A 185 8.79 -21.73 -16.15
C SER A 185 9.17 -22.08 -14.71
N ALA A 186 8.62 -23.18 -14.20
CA ALA A 186 8.97 -23.68 -12.86
C ALA A 186 10.48 -23.98 -12.71
N LYS A 187 11.17 -24.34 -13.81
CA LYS A 187 12.61 -24.54 -13.82
C LYS A 187 13.37 -23.23 -13.64
N ASP A 188 12.91 -22.16 -14.30
CA ASP A 188 13.58 -20.85 -14.21
C ASP A 188 13.51 -20.28 -12.79
N LEU A 189 12.44 -20.57 -12.04
CA LEU A 189 12.27 -20.09 -10.66
C LEU A 189 13.38 -20.57 -9.71
N THR A 190 14.07 -21.68 -10.00
CA THR A 190 15.14 -22.22 -9.14
C THR A 190 16.46 -21.46 -9.24
N THR A 191 16.61 -20.60 -10.26
CA THR A 191 17.84 -19.85 -10.57
C THR A 191 17.51 -18.44 -11.08
N ASN A 192 16.43 -17.82 -10.58
CA ASN A 192 15.97 -16.51 -10.99
C ASN A 192 16.58 -15.41 -10.09
N PRO A 193 17.59 -14.66 -10.54
CA PRO A 193 18.21 -13.64 -9.70
C PRO A 193 17.27 -12.46 -9.47
N ARG A 194 17.56 -11.67 -8.46
CA ARG A 194 16.95 -10.37 -8.27
C ARG A 194 17.25 -9.47 -9.47
N ALA A 195 16.23 -8.84 -10.04
CA ALA A 195 16.41 -7.85 -11.09
C ALA A 195 17.07 -6.59 -10.53
N THR A 196 17.89 -5.93 -11.35
CA THR A 196 18.39 -4.60 -11.03
C THR A 196 17.25 -3.57 -11.03
N ASN A 197 17.45 -2.41 -10.40
CA ASN A 197 16.51 -1.30 -10.55
C ASN A 197 16.25 -1.00 -12.03
N GLU A 198 17.29 -0.95 -12.88
CA GLU A 198 17.13 -0.62 -14.30
C GLU A 198 16.23 -1.62 -15.02
N ASP A 199 16.44 -2.92 -14.82
CA ASP A 199 15.62 -3.96 -15.45
C ASP A 199 14.20 -3.99 -14.88
N MET A 200 14.05 -3.82 -13.58
CA MET A 200 12.75 -3.81 -12.91
C MET A 200 11.88 -2.64 -13.34
N TRP A 201 12.43 -1.41 -13.30
CA TRP A 201 11.66 -0.22 -13.71
C TRP A 201 11.35 -0.21 -15.19
N LYS A 202 12.24 -0.75 -16.03
CA LYS A 202 11.95 -1.00 -17.45
C LYS A 202 10.76 -1.96 -17.60
N PHE A 203 10.76 -3.09 -16.89
CA PHE A 203 9.67 -4.07 -16.93
C PHE A 203 8.34 -3.46 -16.47
N ILE A 204 8.35 -2.67 -15.37
CA ILE A 204 7.17 -1.95 -14.87
C ILE A 204 6.61 -1.00 -15.95
N ILE A 205 7.46 -0.21 -16.59
CA ILE A 205 7.04 0.76 -17.62
C ILE A 205 6.50 0.03 -18.85
N GLU A 206 7.12 -1.07 -19.28
CA GLU A 206 6.63 -1.89 -20.40
C GLU A 206 5.23 -2.50 -20.10
N ASP A 207 4.98 -2.93 -18.87
CA ASP A 207 3.66 -3.39 -18.47
C ASP A 207 2.62 -2.24 -18.45
N LEU A 208 3.01 -1.05 -17.98
CA LEU A 208 2.14 0.13 -18.01
C LEU A 208 1.87 0.62 -19.44
N ASP A 209 2.82 0.47 -20.36
CA ASP A 209 2.63 0.79 -21.79
C ASP A 209 1.60 -0.15 -22.43
N LYS A 210 1.66 -1.45 -22.11
CA LYS A 210 0.65 -2.41 -22.54
C LYS A 210 -0.72 -2.12 -21.94
N ALA A 211 -0.76 -1.84 -20.64
CA ALA A 211 -2.00 -1.48 -19.94
C ALA A 211 -2.64 -0.24 -20.56
N GLU A 212 -1.86 0.82 -20.83
CA GLU A 212 -2.34 2.02 -21.52
C GLU A 212 -2.90 1.66 -22.90
N GLY A 213 -2.17 0.88 -23.71
CA GLY A 213 -2.60 0.45 -25.04
C GLY A 213 -3.91 -0.36 -25.02
N TYR A 214 -4.16 -1.14 -23.97
CA TYR A 214 -5.36 -1.95 -23.86
C TYR A 214 -6.55 -1.20 -23.23
N LEU A 215 -6.34 -0.31 -22.29
CA LEU A 215 -7.42 0.36 -21.56
C LEU A 215 -7.84 1.69 -22.15
N THR A 216 -7.02 2.31 -23.03
CA THR A 216 -7.41 3.52 -23.75
C THR A 216 -8.19 3.23 -25.02
N ALA A 217 -8.95 4.20 -25.50
CA ALA A 217 -9.63 4.12 -26.79
C ALA A 217 -8.60 4.06 -27.92
N LYS A 218 -8.85 3.20 -28.92
CA LYS A 218 -8.11 3.24 -30.18
C LYS A 218 -8.78 4.22 -31.15
N VAL A 219 -7.98 5.03 -31.81
CA VAL A 219 -8.43 5.99 -32.81
C VAL A 219 -7.75 5.70 -34.14
N ASP A 220 -8.43 6.00 -35.25
CA ASP A 220 -7.83 5.97 -36.58
C ASP A 220 -6.99 7.23 -36.86
N GLU A 221 -6.37 7.32 -38.05
CA GLU A 221 -5.54 8.45 -38.45
C GLU A 221 -6.30 9.81 -38.45
N SER A 222 -7.62 9.78 -38.53
CA SER A 222 -8.47 10.97 -38.45
C SER A 222 -8.84 11.37 -37.02
N GLY A 223 -8.47 10.58 -36.00
CA GLY A 223 -8.84 10.76 -34.62
C GLY A 223 -10.23 10.21 -34.24
N LYS A 224 -10.87 9.46 -35.16
CA LYS A 224 -12.16 8.81 -34.88
C LYS A 224 -11.95 7.56 -34.04
N VAL A 225 -12.72 7.41 -32.97
CA VAL A 225 -12.71 6.20 -32.14
C VAL A 225 -13.16 4.99 -32.96
N ILE A 226 -12.29 4.00 -33.10
CA ILE A 226 -12.55 2.71 -33.77
C ILE A 226 -12.76 1.58 -32.77
N GLU A 227 -12.22 1.70 -31.55
CA GLU A 227 -12.46 0.81 -30.44
C GLU A 227 -12.52 1.65 -29.16
N PRO A 228 -13.60 1.59 -28.37
CA PRO A 228 -13.72 2.37 -27.14
C PRO A 228 -12.69 1.92 -26.10
N GLY A 229 -12.31 2.82 -25.20
CA GLY A 229 -11.53 2.49 -24.02
C GLY A 229 -12.37 1.72 -23.00
N TYR A 230 -11.71 1.07 -22.06
CA TYR A 230 -12.37 0.39 -20.95
C TYR A 230 -13.15 1.39 -20.09
N ALA A 231 -14.42 1.13 -19.91
CA ALA A 231 -15.30 1.88 -19.01
C ALA A 231 -15.56 1.05 -17.76
N ARG A 232 -14.86 1.40 -16.67
CA ARG A 232 -15.05 0.72 -15.37
C ARG A 232 -16.41 1.03 -14.77
N LYS A 233 -16.92 0.10 -13.95
CA LYS A 233 -18.20 0.25 -13.25
C LYS A 233 -18.08 1.03 -11.95
N ASP A 234 -16.95 0.95 -11.30
CA ASP A 234 -16.64 1.53 -9.99
C ASP A 234 -15.14 1.82 -9.86
N VAL A 235 -14.73 2.40 -8.73
CA VAL A 235 -13.33 2.75 -8.45
C VAL A 235 -12.46 1.55 -8.07
N TYR A 236 -13.01 0.35 -8.02
CA TYR A 236 -12.28 -0.85 -7.57
C TYR A 236 -11.61 -1.63 -8.71
N SER A 237 -11.74 -1.14 -9.94
CA SER A 237 -11.04 -1.69 -11.10
C SER A 237 -10.16 -0.63 -11.74
N PRO A 238 -8.89 -0.95 -12.12
CA PRO A 238 -8.04 0.03 -12.78
C PRO A 238 -8.53 0.30 -14.20
N ASP A 239 -8.62 1.57 -14.56
CA ASP A 239 -8.88 2.07 -15.91
C ASP A 239 -7.67 2.83 -16.47
N SER A 240 -7.82 3.48 -17.60
CA SER A 240 -6.75 4.26 -18.21
C SER A 240 -6.24 5.40 -17.31
N THR A 241 -7.11 6.01 -16.50
CA THR A 241 -6.70 7.10 -15.60
C THR A 241 -5.84 6.58 -14.45
N VAL A 242 -6.14 5.39 -13.93
CA VAL A 242 -5.28 4.69 -12.96
C VAL A 242 -3.93 4.36 -13.57
N VAL A 243 -3.90 3.89 -14.83
CA VAL A 243 -2.62 3.64 -15.55
C VAL A 243 -1.80 4.92 -15.68
N PHE A 244 -2.42 6.05 -15.99
CA PHE A 244 -1.72 7.34 -16.03
C PHE A 244 -1.14 7.70 -14.66
N GLY A 245 -1.88 7.50 -13.58
CA GLY A 245 -1.41 7.71 -12.22
C GLY A 245 -0.23 6.78 -11.86
N LEU A 246 -0.28 5.50 -12.23
CA LEU A 246 0.83 4.57 -12.04
C LEU A 246 2.07 4.96 -12.86
N LYS A 247 1.89 5.44 -14.10
CA LYS A 247 3.00 5.99 -14.91
C LYS A 247 3.59 7.24 -14.26
N ALA A 248 2.75 8.13 -13.72
CA ALA A 248 3.23 9.31 -12.99
C ALA A 248 4.10 8.91 -11.80
N ARG A 249 3.66 7.91 -11.00
CA ARG A 249 4.47 7.34 -9.91
C ARG A 249 5.79 6.74 -10.41
N ALA A 250 5.75 5.94 -11.48
CA ALA A 250 6.94 5.30 -12.04
C ALA A 250 7.96 6.31 -12.56
N TYR A 251 7.52 7.34 -13.27
CA TYR A 251 8.41 8.37 -13.79
C TYR A 251 8.92 9.32 -12.69
N LEU A 252 8.16 9.55 -11.63
CA LEU A 252 8.66 10.25 -10.43
C LEU A 252 9.81 9.47 -9.76
N GLU A 253 9.67 8.16 -9.62
CA GLU A 253 10.71 7.28 -9.02
C GLU A 253 11.95 7.17 -9.90
N THR A 254 11.80 7.17 -11.22
CA THR A 254 12.93 7.09 -12.15
C THR A 254 13.58 8.44 -12.49
N GLY A 255 13.00 9.56 -12.01
CA GLY A 255 13.51 10.90 -12.26
C GLY A 255 13.23 11.43 -13.67
N GLU A 256 12.27 10.82 -14.37
CA GLU A 256 11.83 11.30 -15.69
C GLU A 256 10.76 12.39 -15.55
N TRP A 257 11.18 13.54 -15.01
CA TRP A 257 10.30 14.60 -14.51
C TRP A 257 9.25 15.07 -15.52
N LYS A 258 9.64 15.28 -16.79
CA LYS A 258 8.68 15.71 -17.83
C LYS A 258 7.55 14.72 -18.04
N LYS A 259 7.88 13.42 -18.06
CA LYS A 259 6.88 12.37 -18.20
C LYS A 259 6.03 12.22 -16.92
N ALA A 260 6.66 12.33 -15.75
CA ALA A 260 5.93 12.32 -14.49
C ALA A 260 4.87 13.42 -14.46
N ALA A 261 5.23 14.64 -14.82
CA ALA A 261 4.30 15.78 -14.90
C ALA A 261 3.20 15.56 -15.95
N GLU A 262 3.56 15.10 -17.16
CA GLU A 262 2.61 14.82 -18.24
C GLU A 262 1.56 13.79 -17.81
N TYR A 263 2.00 12.65 -17.26
CA TYR A 263 1.08 11.59 -16.86
C TYR A 263 0.28 11.94 -15.60
N ALA A 264 0.87 12.66 -14.66
CA ALA A 264 0.14 13.20 -13.51
C ALA A 264 -0.99 14.15 -13.95
N LYS A 265 -0.71 15.01 -14.96
CA LYS A 265 -1.74 15.89 -15.54
C LYS A 265 -2.84 15.13 -16.27
N LYS A 266 -2.49 14.10 -17.05
CA LYS A 266 -3.49 13.22 -17.71
C LYS A 266 -4.38 12.51 -16.68
N ALA A 267 -3.78 12.06 -15.58
CA ALA A 267 -4.46 11.32 -14.53
C ALA A 267 -5.49 12.16 -13.74
N GLN A 268 -5.34 13.49 -13.72
CA GLN A 268 -6.28 14.39 -13.06
C GLN A 268 -7.64 14.53 -13.79
N ASN A 269 -7.68 14.13 -15.06
CA ASN A 269 -8.86 14.37 -15.88
C ASN A 269 -10.08 13.57 -15.38
N GLY A 270 -11.18 14.25 -15.11
CA GLY A 270 -12.42 13.65 -14.63
C GLY A 270 -12.51 13.50 -13.11
N TYR A 271 -11.53 14.00 -12.34
CA TYR A 271 -11.52 13.99 -10.88
C TYR A 271 -11.53 15.41 -10.30
N THR A 272 -11.99 15.50 -9.07
CA THR A 272 -12.06 16.76 -8.31
C THR A 272 -11.37 16.57 -6.96
N LEU A 273 -10.57 17.56 -6.56
CA LEU A 273 -9.95 17.56 -5.21
C LEU A 273 -11.04 17.55 -4.13
N MET A 274 -10.82 16.81 -3.06
CA MET A 274 -11.67 16.89 -1.88
C MET A 274 -11.59 18.30 -1.31
N ASP A 275 -12.72 18.93 -1.08
CA ASP A 275 -12.83 20.15 -0.28
C ASP A 275 -12.82 19.81 1.23
N GLU A 276 -12.89 20.84 2.08
CA GLU A 276 -12.93 20.64 3.53
C GLU A 276 -14.12 19.77 3.96
N ALA A 277 -15.29 19.95 3.36
CA ALA A 277 -16.49 19.20 3.73
C ALA A 277 -16.33 17.70 3.43
N ALA A 278 -15.75 17.35 2.28
CA ALA A 278 -15.50 15.97 1.90
C ALA A 278 -14.32 15.36 2.67
N TYR A 279 -13.24 16.13 2.89
CA TYR A 279 -12.03 15.65 3.56
C TYR A 279 -12.25 15.41 5.05
N CYS A 280 -13.00 16.30 5.71
CA CYS A 280 -13.30 16.25 7.14
C CYS A 280 -14.69 15.67 7.45
N ASP A 281 -15.34 15.02 6.48
CA ASP A 281 -16.63 14.36 6.71
C ASP A 281 -16.47 13.25 7.75
N LYS A 282 -17.19 13.39 8.87
CA LYS A 282 -17.07 12.49 10.01
C LYS A 282 -17.75 11.14 9.79
N ASP A 283 -18.63 11.03 8.80
CA ASP A 283 -19.37 9.81 8.47
C ASP A 283 -18.88 9.13 7.20
N LYS A 284 -18.42 9.90 6.20
CA LYS A 284 -18.08 9.40 4.87
C LYS A 284 -16.65 9.69 4.43
N GLY A 285 -15.90 10.49 5.19
CA GLY A 285 -14.50 10.80 4.92
C GLY A 285 -13.73 9.51 4.68
N PHE A 286 -12.71 9.34 4.09
CA PHE A 286 -11.82 8.19 3.80
C PHE A 286 -12.36 6.76 4.07
N ASN A 287 -13.68 6.55 4.03
CA ASN A 287 -14.34 5.23 4.13
C ASN A 287 -15.31 4.95 2.96
N THR A 288 -15.59 5.97 2.16
CA THR A 288 -16.55 5.93 1.05
C THR A 288 -15.95 6.63 -0.17
N PRO A 289 -15.94 6.02 -1.37
CA PRO A 289 -15.44 6.65 -2.57
C PRO A 289 -16.16 7.96 -2.90
N ASN A 290 -15.40 8.93 -3.40
CA ASN A 290 -15.88 10.22 -3.88
C ASN A 290 -15.15 10.61 -5.18
N ASP A 291 -15.41 11.82 -5.69
CA ASP A 291 -14.87 12.30 -6.98
C ASP A 291 -13.35 12.51 -6.99
N ALA A 292 -12.66 12.38 -5.85
CA ALA A 292 -11.20 12.43 -5.78
C ALA A 292 -10.55 11.04 -5.89
N TRP A 293 -11.32 9.96 -5.68
CA TRP A 293 -10.78 8.62 -5.65
C TRP A 293 -10.60 8.05 -7.07
N MET A 294 -9.36 7.80 -7.43
CA MET A 294 -9.01 7.21 -8.72
C MET A 294 -9.04 5.68 -8.67
N PHE A 295 -8.57 5.09 -7.57
CA PHE A 295 -8.54 3.65 -7.34
C PHE A 295 -8.67 3.36 -5.85
N GLY A 296 -9.39 2.29 -5.51
CA GLY A 296 -9.60 1.88 -4.13
C GLY A 296 -9.89 0.39 -4.00
N VAL A 297 -10.00 -0.04 -2.75
CA VAL A 297 -10.50 -1.37 -2.38
C VAL A 297 -11.67 -1.21 -1.41
N THR A 298 -12.47 -2.25 -1.26
CA THR A 298 -13.59 -2.25 -0.32
C THR A 298 -13.69 -3.59 0.40
N TYR A 299 -13.94 -3.52 1.70
CA TYR A 299 -14.32 -4.67 2.50
C TYR A 299 -15.82 -4.93 2.33
N LYS A 300 -16.22 -6.18 2.44
CA LYS A 300 -17.62 -6.62 2.34
C LYS A 300 -18.05 -7.27 3.64
N ALA A 301 -19.35 -7.21 3.93
CA ALA A 301 -19.90 -7.77 5.16
C ALA A 301 -19.72 -9.29 5.30
N ASP A 302 -19.51 -10.00 4.19
CA ASP A 302 -19.27 -11.44 4.15
C ASP A 302 -17.77 -11.81 4.02
N ASP A 303 -16.87 -10.82 4.04
CA ASP A 303 -15.43 -11.10 4.06
C ASP A 303 -15.02 -11.78 5.37
N PRO A 304 -14.15 -12.81 5.31
CA PRO A 304 -13.68 -13.51 6.51
C PRO A 304 -13.06 -12.59 7.56
N ASN A 305 -12.40 -11.51 7.14
CA ASN A 305 -11.81 -10.49 8.01
C ASN A 305 -12.85 -9.74 8.84
N ILE A 306 -14.07 -9.56 8.30
CA ILE A 306 -15.17 -8.85 8.96
C ILE A 306 -15.99 -9.80 9.83
N LEU A 307 -16.15 -11.05 9.38
CA LEU A 307 -16.96 -12.06 10.09
C LEU A 307 -16.30 -12.65 11.36
N VAL A 308 -14.99 -12.47 11.53
CA VAL A 308 -14.31 -12.94 12.74
C VAL A 308 -14.79 -12.13 13.96
N ASN A 309 -14.81 -12.77 15.12
CA ASN A 309 -15.06 -12.07 16.36
C ASN A 309 -14.00 -10.99 16.56
N ASP A 310 -14.45 -9.78 16.88
CA ASP A 310 -13.65 -8.57 17.06
C ASP A 310 -13.20 -7.86 15.77
N GLY A 311 -13.44 -8.44 14.57
CA GLY A 311 -13.07 -7.81 13.28
C GLY A 311 -11.58 -7.46 13.17
N ASP A 312 -10.73 -8.25 13.83
CA ASP A 312 -9.35 -7.90 14.15
C ASP A 312 -8.44 -7.68 12.94
N SER A 313 -8.63 -8.46 11.88
CA SER A 313 -7.81 -8.40 10.67
C SER A 313 -8.48 -7.52 9.61
N SER A 314 -8.70 -6.24 9.90
CA SER A 314 -9.30 -5.31 8.95
C SER A 314 -8.75 -3.90 9.10
N TRP A 315 -8.86 -3.11 8.02
CA TRP A 315 -8.53 -1.69 8.06
C TRP A 315 -9.35 -0.94 9.11
N GLY A 316 -10.66 -1.21 9.18
CA GLY A 316 -11.55 -0.58 10.17
C GLY A 316 -11.13 -0.86 11.60
N SER A 317 -10.72 -2.11 11.90
CA SER A 317 -10.22 -2.49 13.22
C SER A 317 -8.95 -1.71 13.63
N MET A 318 -8.06 -1.44 12.66
CA MET A 318 -6.78 -0.79 12.92
C MET A 318 -6.86 0.73 12.93
N MET A 319 -7.77 1.34 12.16
CA MET A 319 -7.78 2.78 11.92
C MET A 319 -9.01 3.49 12.51
N CYS A 320 -10.14 2.82 12.70
CA CYS A 320 -11.34 3.47 13.21
C CYS A 320 -11.37 3.48 14.74
N ILE A 321 -11.35 4.66 15.34
CA ILE A 321 -11.27 4.83 16.79
C ILE A 321 -12.59 5.27 17.46
N GLU A 322 -13.53 5.83 16.70
CA GLU A 322 -14.83 6.26 17.25
C GLU A 322 -15.82 5.10 17.21
N ILE A 323 -15.72 4.22 18.22
CA ILE A 323 -16.57 3.05 18.38
C ILE A 323 -17.15 3.07 19.80
N ASN A 324 -18.40 2.65 19.95
CA ASN A 324 -19.04 2.49 21.24
C ASN A 324 -18.33 1.39 22.07
N PRO A 325 -17.65 1.72 23.16
CA PRO A 325 -16.87 0.74 23.94
C PRO A 325 -17.73 -0.27 24.70
N THR A 326 -19.05 -0.09 24.75
CA THR A 326 -19.96 -1.03 25.41
C THR A 326 -20.37 -2.20 24.51
N VAL A 327 -20.12 -2.09 23.18
CA VAL A 327 -20.34 -3.19 22.25
C VAL A 327 -19.10 -4.07 22.21
N SER A 328 -19.28 -5.39 22.19
CA SER A 328 -18.16 -6.31 22.13
C SER A 328 -17.54 -6.33 20.74
N GLY A 329 -16.24 -6.54 20.68
CA GLY A 329 -15.55 -6.80 19.43
C GLY A 329 -15.32 -5.55 18.59
N CYS A 330 -14.81 -4.48 19.16
CA CYS A 330 -14.70 -3.19 18.50
C CYS A 330 -13.32 -2.91 17.88
N GLY A 331 -12.59 -3.95 17.55
CA GLY A 331 -11.30 -3.81 16.88
C GLY A 331 -10.15 -3.35 17.77
N TYR A 332 -8.95 -3.30 17.19
CA TYR A 332 -7.71 -3.03 17.91
C TYR A 332 -7.55 -1.57 18.31
N ALA A 333 -7.85 -0.63 17.42
CA ALA A 333 -7.62 0.78 17.70
C ALA A 333 -8.46 1.28 18.89
N ALA A 334 -9.75 1.00 18.87
CA ALA A 334 -10.67 1.52 19.88
C ALA A 334 -10.72 0.68 21.17
N ASN A 335 -10.74 -0.66 21.03
CA ASN A 335 -11.06 -1.54 22.15
C ASN A 335 -9.82 -2.04 22.92
N TYR A 336 -8.70 -2.19 22.24
CA TYR A 336 -7.44 -2.64 22.85
C TYR A 336 -6.42 -1.51 23.02
N GLY A 337 -6.80 -0.25 22.75
CA GLY A 337 -5.95 0.92 22.96
C GLY A 337 -4.68 0.92 22.11
N GLN A 338 -4.81 0.54 20.84
CA GLN A 338 -3.69 0.47 19.90
C GLN A 338 -3.87 1.43 18.72
N PRO A 339 -4.24 2.70 18.98
CA PRO A 339 -4.47 3.66 17.91
C PRO A 339 -3.16 4.08 17.27
N PHE A 340 -3.25 4.54 16.02
CA PHE A 340 -2.19 5.27 15.36
C PHE A 340 -2.36 6.77 15.62
N LEU A 341 -1.26 7.44 15.94
CA LEU A 341 -1.24 8.87 16.21
C LEU A 341 -0.35 9.59 15.21
N ILE A 342 -0.70 10.84 14.90
CA ILE A 342 0.23 11.69 14.17
C ILE A 342 1.42 12.08 15.06
N ASP A 343 2.61 12.13 14.47
CA ASP A 343 3.78 12.72 15.12
C ASP A 343 3.50 14.17 15.52
N ARG A 344 3.86 14.52 16.76
CA ARG A 344 3.55 15.85 17.32
C ARG A 344 4.22 16.98 16.54
N HIS A 345 5.46 16.80 16.10
CA HIS A 345 6.13 17.82 15.31
C HIS A 345 5.41 18.04 13.97
N LEU A 346 5.09 16.97 13.27
CA LEU A 346 4.32 17.10 12.02
C LEU A 346 2.99 17.83 12.26
N TYR A 347 2.23 17.44 13.29
CA TYR A 347 0.97 18.10 13.65
C TYR A 347 1.15 19.59 13.94
N GLU A 348 2.19 19.97 14.70
CA GLU A 348 2.47 21.37 15.07
C GLU A 348 2.89 22.21 13.86
N THR A 349 3.46 21.60 12.81
CA THR A 349 3.77 22.31 11.54
C THR A 349 2.54 22.59 10.68
N ILE A 350 1.42 21.89 10.90
CA ILE A 350 0.17 22.15 10.16
C ILE A 350 -0.48 23.43 10.71
N PRO A 351 -0.65 24.50 9.89
CA PRO A 351 -1.31 25.73 10.32
C PRO A 351 -2.74 25.47 10.85
N ALA A 352 -3.19 26.28 11.80
CA ALA A 352 -4.55 26.16 12.32
C ALA A 352 -5.65 26.46 11.26
N THR A 353 -5.28 27.14 10.19
CA THR A 353 -6.15 27.46 9.06
C THR A 353 -6.22 26.35 8.00
N ASP A 354 -5.29 25.37 8.07
CA ASP A 354 -5.30 24.20 7.20
C ASP A 354 -6.33 23.19 7.73
N PHE A 355 -7.36 22.91 6.95
CA PHE A 355 -8.46 22.05 7.40
C PHE A 355 -8.02 20.61 7.69
N ARG A 356 -6.90 20.12 7.11
CA ARG A 356 -6.37 18.76 7.35
C ARG A 356 -6.00 18.55 8.81
N LYS A 357 -5.65 19.62 9.53
CA LYS A 357 -5.39 19.58 10.98
C LYS A 357 -6.59 19.09 11.79
N LYS A 358 -7.81 19.31 11.30
CA LYS A 358 -9.05 18.88 11.96
C LYS A 358 -9.25 17.36 12.00
N CYS A 359 -8.47 16.62 11.23
CA CYS A 359 -8.47 15.16 11.24
C CYS A 359 -7.66 14.54 12.38
N TYR A 360 -7.17 15.34 13.31
CA TYR A 360 -6.40 14.86 14.45
C TYR A 360 -6.85 15.55 15.72
N VAL A 361 -6.85 14.84 16.85
CA VAL A 361 -7.13 15.41 18.17
C VAL A 361 -5.97 16.33 18.57
N ASP A 362 -6.29 17.56 18.98
CA ASP A 362 -5.28 18.54 19.40
C ASP A 362 -4.58 18.07 20.69
N PHE A 363 -3.26 18.21 20.74
CA PHE A 363 -2.45 17.86 21.91
C PHE A 363 -2.80 18.68 23.16
N ALA A 364 -3.35 19.89 23.01
CA ALA A 364 -3.81 20.71 24.13
C ALA A 364 -4.96 20.05 24.93
N ILE A 365 -5.67 19.08 24.36
CA ILE A 365 -6.70 18.31 25.08
C ILE A 365 -6.10 17.49 26.22
N ASP A 366 -4.85 17.07 26.10
CA ASP A 366 -4.16 16.33 27.16
C ASP A 366 -3.91 17.18 28.42
N ASP A 367 -3.88 18.50 28.30
CA ASP A 367 -3.69 19.46 29.41
C ASP A 367 -4.99 19.75 30.18
N ILE A 368 -6.12 19.19 29.76
CA ILE A 368 -7.41 19.33 30.46
C ILE A 368 -7.51 18.27 31.56
N ASP A 369 -7.41 18.66 32.83
CA ASP A 369 -7.50 17.75 33.97
C ASP A 369 -8.93 17.30 34.28
N ASP A 370 -9.93 18.18 34.08
CA ASP A 370 -11.33 17.85 34.31
C ASP A 370 -11.88 16.93 33.21
N GLU A 371 -12.25 15.72 33.56
CA GLU A 371 -12.72 14.70 32.64
C GLU A 371 -13.98 15.13 31.88
N THR A 372 -14.92 15.83 32.53
CA THR A 372 -16.14 16.31 31.88
C THR A 372 -15.81 17.34 30.82
N ALA A 373 -14.89 18.28 31.12
CA ALA A 373 -14.43 19.28 30.16
C ALA A 373 -13.65 18.61 29.00
N LYS A 374 -12.84 17.59 29.31
CA LYS A 374 -12.11 16.82 28.28
C LYS A 374 -13.07 16.11 27.32
N ILE A 375 -14.08 15.40 27.85
CA ILE A 375 -15.14 14.76 27.06
C ILE A 375 -15.88 15.78 26.19
N ALA A 376 -16.25 16.94 26.78
CA ALA A 376 -16.92 17.99 26.02
C ALA A 376 -16.07 18.53 24.86
N ALA A 377 -14.75 18.67 25.05
CA ALA A 377 -13.82 19.07 24.00
C ALA A 377 -13.71 17.98 22.92
N LEU A 378 -13.61 16.70 23.30
CA LEU A 378 -13.54 15.57 22.37
C LEU A 378 -14.84 15.37 21.57
N SER A 379 -15.99 15.75 22.13
CA SER A 379 -17.28 15.69 21.42
C SER A 379 -17.31 16.56 20.15
N ASN A 380 -16.42 17.57 20.03
CA ASN A 380 -16.30 18.35 18.82
C ASN A 380 -15.62 17.56 17.67
N TYR A 381 -14.86 16.52 17.98
CA TYR A 381 -14.21 15.62 16.99
C TYR A 381 -15.12 14.46 16.61
N ALA A 382 -15.94 13.99 17.53
CA ALA A 382 -16.85 12.87 17.33
C ALA A 382 -17.96 13.22 16.32
N ALA A 383 -18.34 12.25 15.50
CA ALA A 383 -19.50 12.35 14.62
C ALA A 383 -20.81 12.15 15.39
N SER A 384 -20.82 11.19 16.31
CA SER A 384 -21.95 10.89 17.19
C SER A 384 -22.11 11.88 18.36
N GLY A 385 -21.11 12.76 18.59
CA GLY A 385 -21.05 13.64 19.75
C GLY A 385 -20.59 12.96 21.05
N HIS A 386 -20.23 11.67 20.99
CA HIS A 386 -19.74 10.86 22.10
C HIS A 386 -18.22 11.02 22.29
N GLY A 387 -17.77 12.13 22.85
CA GLY A 387 -16.36 12.37 23.16
C GLY A 387 -15.76 11.34 24.12
N GLU A 388 -16.57 10.72 24.97
CA GLU A 388 -16.16 9.64 25.86
C GLU A 388 -15.69 8.38 25.12
N TRP A 389 -16.16 8.13 23.90
CA TRP A 389 -15.67 7.00 23.09
C TRP A 389 -14.24 7.24 22.62
N ILE A 390 -13.93 8.46 22.20
CA ILE A 390 -12.56 8.85 21.83
C ILE A 390 -11.65 8.83 23.07
N LEU A 391 -12.15 9.33 24.22
CA LEU A 391 -11.41 9.30 25.49
C LEU A 391 -11.09 7.85 25.90
N ASN A 392 -12.03 6.93 25.74
CA ASN A 392 -11.82 5.52 26.04
C ASN A 392 -10.66 4.92 25.26
N THR A 393 -10.52 5.25 23.97
CA THR A 393 -9.40 4.79 23.14
C THR A 393 -8.05 5.21 23.72
N GLY A 394 -7.92 6.44 24.21
CA GLY A 394 -6.71 6.91 24.89
C GLY A 394 -6.47 6.23 26.25
N ASN A 395 -7.54 5.97 27.02
CA ASN A 395 -7.46 5.42 28.36
C ASN A 395 -7.13 3.93 28.40
N VAL A 396 -7.56 3.14 27.41
CA VAL A 396 -7.23 1.70 27.34
C VAL A 396 -5.81 1.44 26.86
N THR A 397 -5.13 2.46 26.34
CA THR A 397 -3.73 2.34 25.93
C THR A 397 -2.84 2.29 27.18
N GLU A 398 -2.35 1.11 27.52
CA GLU A 398 -1.59 0.87 28.75
C GLU A 398 -0.33 1.75 28.81
N GLY A 399 -0.28 2.62 29.84
CA GLY A 399 0.84 3.53 30.09
C GLY A 399 0.86 4.81 29.21
N TYR A 400 -0.11 5.00 28.31
CA TYR A 400 -0.15 6.21 27.48
C TYR A 400 -1.13 7.28 28.01
N ASN A 401 -2.36 6.94 28.36
CA ASN A 401 -3.39 7.80 28.96
C ASN A 401 -3.55 9.20 28.32
N LYS A 402 -3.34 9.30 27.01
CA LYS A 402 -3.38 10.55 26.26
C LYS A 402 -4.22 10.36 24.99
N VAL A 403 -4.80 11.45 24.55
CA VAL A 403 -5.64 11.50 23.34
C VAL A 403 -5.10 12.45 22.27
N GLY A 404 -4.17 13.33 22.63
CA GLY A 404 -3.55 14.24 21.67
C GLY A 404 -2.81 13.50 20.56
N GLY A 405 -3.09 13.87 19.32
CA GLY A 405 -2.55 13.22 18.13
C GLY A 405 -3.35 12.02 17.63
N LEU A 406 -4.41 11.56 18.32
CA LEU A 406 -5.30 10.51 17.80
C LEU A 406 -5.81 10.92 16.41
N GLU A 407 -5.68 10.01 15.45
CA GLU A 407 -6.15 10.21 14.10
C GLU A 407 -7.67 9.99 14.02
N LEU A 408 -8.32 10.80 13.22
CA LEU A 408 -9.74 10.75 12.89
C LEU A 408 -9.95 11.01 11.39
N LYS A 409 -8.92 10.78 10.59
CA LYS A 409 -8.98 10.83 9.14
C LYS A 409 -9.80 9.66 8.60
N PHE A 410 -9.58 8.47 9.16
CA PHE A 410 -10.26 7.25 8.75
C PHE A 410 -11.44 6.96 9.69
N ARG A 411 -12.64 6.88 9.14
CA ARG A 411 -13.89 6.78 9.90
C ARG A 411 -14.59 5.46 9.67
N THR A 412 -15.38 5.01 10.65
CA THR A 412 -16.28 3.87 10.48
C THR A 412 -17.33 4.14 9.41
N ALA A 413 -17.70 3.10 8.67
CA ALA A 413 -18.84 3.16 7.75
C ALA A 413 -20.18 3.08 8.51
N GLY A 414 -21.30 3.40 7.85
CA GLY A 414 -22.65 3.16 8.36
C GLY A 414 -23.14 4.12 9.44
N GLY A 415 -22.43 5.22 9.71
CA GLY A 415 -22.84 6.21 10.71
C GLY A 415 -22.96 5.61 12.12
N ASP A 416 -23.98 6.03 12.90
CA ASP A 416 -24.17 5.55 14.28
C ASP A 416 -24.34 4.03 14.36
N ALA A 417 -25.04 3.41 13.39
CA ALA A 417 -25.18 1.95 13.36
C ALA A 417 -23.82 1.23 13.21
N GLY A 418 -22.87 1.83 12.49
CA GLY A 418 -21.52 1.30 12.35
C GLY A 418 -20.68 1.49 13.60
N ARG A 419 -20.86 2.59 14.31
CA ARG A 419 -20.19 2.85 15.61
C ARG A 419 -20.67 1.91 16.70
N ASP A 420 -21.91 1.42 16.60
CA ASP A 420 -22.50 0.44 17.50
C ASP A 420 -22.29 -1.03 17.05
N ASN A 421 -21.77 -1.26 15.86
CA ASN A 421 -21.64 -2.61 15.31
C ASN A 421 -20.48 -2.71 14.33
N GLN A 422 -19.40 -3.39 14.70
CA GLN A 422 -18.21 -3.62 13.87
C GLN A 422 -18.52 -4.27 12.51
N TYR A 423 -19.50 -5.17 12.44
CA TYR A 423 -19.91 -5.85 11.21
C TYR A 423 -20.54 -4.91 10.17
N ILE A 424 -20.84 -3.68 10.58
CA ILE A 424 -21.25 -2.57 9.71
C ILE A 424 -20.11 -1.56 9.61
N GLY A 425 -19.54 -1.17 10.73
CA GLY A 425 -18.58 -0.07 10.86
C GLY A 425 -17.25 -0.34 10.16
N PHE A 426 -16.83 -1.59 10.06
CA PHE A 426 -15.56 -1.97 9.42
C PHE A 426 -15.71 -2.36 7.95
N VAL A 427 -16.93 -2.33 7.40
CA VAL A 427 -17.20 -2.48 5.96
C VAL A 427 -16.88 -1.16 5.25
N VAL A 428 -15.61 -0.80 5.25
CA VAL A 428 -15.10 0.45 4.70
C VAL A 428 -14.47 0.25 3.32
N ALA A 429 -14.46 1.31 2.52
CA ALA A 429 -13.58 1.40 1.38
C ALA A 429 -12.27 2.13 1.79
N VAL A 430 -11.17 1.87 1.07
CA VAL A 430 -9.87 2.49 1.32
C VAL A 430 -9.26 2.95 -0.01
N PRO A 431 -8.81 4.20 -0.14
CA PRO A 431 -8.18 4.68 -1.36
C PRO A 431 -6.77 4.08 -1.54
N LEU A 432 -6.47 3.60 -2.73
CA LEU A 432 -5.13 3.21 -3.18
C LEU A 432 -4.47 4.29 -4.03
N MET A 433 -5.29 5.16 -4.62
CA MET A 433 -4.86 6.30 -5.42
C MET A 433 -5.94 7.38 -5.39
N ARG A 434 -5.52 8.61 -5.10
CA ARG A 434 -6.36 9.81 -5.11
C ARG A 434 -5.78 10.87 -6.02
N VAL A 435 -6.62 11.73 -6.55
CA VAL A 435 -6.20 12.78 -7.48
C VAL A 435 -5.25 13.80 -6.83
N GLU A 436 -5.35 14.01 -5.52
CA GLU A 436 -4.45 14.86 -4.74
C GLU A 436 -2.98 14.46 -4.91
N GLU A 437 -2.70 13.16 -4.93
CA GLU A 437 -1.35 12.68 -5.19
C GLU A 437 -0.86 13.11 -6.57
N MET A 438 -1.74 13.09 -7.57
CA MET A 438 -1.39 13.50 -8.94
C MET A 438 -1.05 14.98 -9.03
N TYR A 439 -1.77 15.86 -8.31
CA TYR A 439 -1.41 17.28 -8.20
C TYR A 439 -0.04 17.49 -7.55
N LEU A 440 0.27 16.70 -6.51
CA LEU A 440 1.56 16.78 -5.81
C LEU A 440 2.71 16.22 -6.67
N ILE A 441 2.48 15.15 -7.44
CA ILE A 441 3.47 14.63 -8.41
C ILE A 441 3.70 15.65 -9.53
N GLU A 442 2.64 16.25 -10.10
CA GLU A 442 2.77 17.29 -11.14
C GLU A 442 3.61 18.46 -10.62
N ALA A 443 3.28 19.00 -9.44
CA ALA A 443 4.00 20.11 -8.86
C ALA A 443 5.48 19.80 -8.63
N GLU A 444 5.80 18.67 -7.99
CA GLU A 444 7.20 18.26 -7.76
C GLU A 444 7.94 18.07 -9.09
N ALA A 445 7.34 17.35 -10.02
CA ALA A 445 7.99 17.02 -11.29
C ALA A 445 8.23 18.27 -12.18
N VAL A 446 7.26 19.18 -12.26
CA VAL A 446 7.44 20.46 -12.95
C VAL A 446 8.53 21.29 -12.27
N GLY A 447 8.52 21.36 -10.95
CA GLY A 447 9.50 22.14 -10.20
C GLY A 447 10.93 21.59 -10.23
N ARG A 448 11.10 20.27 -10.51
CA ARG A 448 12.42 19.69 -10.78
C ARG A 448 13.04 20.17 -12.09
N GLU A 449 12.21 20.59 -13.05
CA GLU A 449 12.64 21.17 -14.33
C GLU A 449 12.65 22.71 -14.29
N ASN A 450 11.62 23.32 -13.68
CA ASN A 450 11.50 24.76 -13.46
C ASN A 450 10.87 25.03 -12.09
N GLU A 451 11.69 25.42 -11.11
CA GLU A 451 11.26 25.58 -9.73
C GLU A 451 10.12 26.62 -9.58
N ALA A 452 10.17 27.71 -10.34
CA ALA A 452 9.12 28.76 -10.27
C ALA A 452 7.74 28.24 -10.69
N ASP A 453 7.67 27.45 -11.74
CA ASP A 453 6.41 26.85 -12.21
C ASP A 453 5.92 25.78 -11.20
N GLY A 454 6.83 25.00 -10.64
CA GLY A 454 6.50 24.03 -9.59
C GLY A 454 5.97 24.71 -8.32
N ILE A 455 6.58 25.80 -7.88
CA ILE A 455 6.09 26.59 -6.75
C ILE A 455 4.67 27.12 -7.02
N ALA A 456 4.40 27.57 -8.23
CA ALA A 456 3.05 28.05 -8.59
C ALA A 456 2.01 26.93 -8.50
N LEU A 457 2.30 25.74 -9.00
CA LEU A 457 1.41 24.58 -8.93
C LEU A 457 1.22 24.10 -7.48
N LEU A 458 2.30 23.99 -6.72
CA LEU A 458 2.25 23.60 -5.30
C LEU A 458 1.43 24.57 -4.48
N THR A 459 1.63 25.90 -4.69
CA THR A 459 0.88 26.94 -4.01
C THR A 459 -0.61 26.86 -4.36
N ALA A 460 -0.95 26.67 -5.63
CA ALA A 460 -2.33 26.54 -6.07
C ALA A 460 -3.03 25.32 -5.40
N PHE A 461 -2.33 24.18 -5.29
CA PHE A 461 -2.83 23.01 -4.57
C PHE A 461 -2.98 23.31 -3.07
N ALA A 462 -1.92 23.81 -2.42
CA ALA A 462 -1.91 24.05 -0.98
C ALA A 462 -2.98 25.07 -0.54
N GLN A 463 -3.26 26.09 -1.37
CA GLN A 463 -4.33 27.06 -1.11
C GLN A 463 -5.74 26.46 -1.18
N THR A 464 -5.93 25.27 -1.75
CA THR A 464 -7.19 24.54 -1.63
C THR A 464 -7.35 23.86 -0.25
N ARG A 465 -6.27 23.74 0.53
CA ARG A 465 -6.23 23.16 1.89
C ARG A 465 -6.21 24.23 2.97
N ASP A 466 -5.46 25.29 2.72
CA ASP A 466 -5.32 26.47 3.56
C ASP A 466 -5.31 27.73 2.69
N ALA A 467 -6.39 28.49 2.67
CA ALA A 467 -6.48 29.72 1.88
C ALA A 467 -5.40 30.76 2.24
N ASN A 468 -4.78 30.64 3.42
CA ASN A 468 -3.69 31.51 3.88
C ASN A 468 -2.29 30.95 3.60
N TYR A 469 -2.20 29.83 2.90
CA TYR A 469 -0.91 29.18 2.62
C TYR A 469 0.04 30.13 1.90
N VAL A 470 1.28 30.19 2.40
CA VAL A 470 2.42 30.90 1.82
C VAL A 470 3.56 29.92 1.65
N TYR A 471 4.10 29.82 0.43
CA TYR A 471 5.27 28.96 0.13
C TYR A 471 6.51 29.34 0.94
N GLY A 472 7.31 28.33 1.32
CA GLY A 472 8.66 28.50 1.85
C GLY A 472 8.75 28.42 3.37
N ILE A 473 7.74 27.90 4.06
CA ILE A 473 7.73 27.73 5.52
C ILE A 473 8.08 26.30 5.97
N HIS A 474 8.07 25.31 5.08
CA HIS A 474 8.30 23.90 5.40
C HIS A 474 9.57 23.36 4.72
N ASN A 475 10.74 23.85 5.16
CA ASN A 475 12.04 23.47 4.59
C ASN A 475 12.85 22.61 5.56
N GLU A 476 12.33 21.45 5.94
CA GLU A 476 12.99 20.53 6.87
C GLU A 476 13.84 19.50 6.11
N ALA A 477 15.12 19.41 6.48
CA ALA A 477 16.10 18.60 5.77
C ALA A 477 16.04 17.10 6.12
N TYR A 478 15.70 16.76 7.36
CA TYR A 478 15.76 15.39 7.89
C TYR A 478 17.05 14.67 7.47
N GLY A 479 18.18 15.27 7.78
CA GLY A 479 19.51 14.75 7.50
C GLY A 479 20.00 14.94 6.07
N ASN A 480 19.13 15.07 5.07
CA ASN A 480 19.54 15.31 3.68
C ASN A 480 19.45 16.80 3.31
N THR A 481 20.55 17.52 3.50
CA THR A 481 20.65 18.94 3.16
C THR A 481 20.85 19.21 1.66
N THR A 482 20.90 18.18 0.82
CA THR A 482 21.07 18.33 -0.64
C THR A 482 19.75 18.48 -1.39
N THR A 483 18.63 18.17 -0.76
CA THR A 483 17.30 18.47 -1.32
C THR A 483 17.03 19.97 -1.27
N SER A 484 16.48 20.53 -2.37
CA SER A 484 16.14 21.95 -2.39
C SER A 484 14.98 22.27 -1.43
N PRO A 485 14.85 23.54 -0.99
CA PRO A 485 13.71 23.98 -0.20
C PRO A 485 12.35 23.64 -0.86
N PHE A 486 12.26 23.74 -2.17
CA PHE A 486 11.08 23.37 -2.93
C PHE A 486 10.70 21.89 -2.76
N VAL A 487 11.70 21.01 -2.85
CA VAL A 487 11.46 19.56 -2.69
C VAL A 487 11.06 19.22 -1.25
N ASN A 488 11.64 19.91 -0.28
CA ASN A 488 11.27 19.75 1.13
C ASN A 488 9.81 20.19 1.38
N GLU A 489 9.39 21.31 0.78
CA GLU A 489 8.01 21.78 0.84
C GLU A 489 7.02 20.80 0.16
N CYS A 490 7.37 20.27 -1.02
CA CYS A 490 6.58 19.22 -1.69
C CYS A 490 6.45 17.98 -0.80
N TRP A 491 7.53 17.55 -0.16
CA TRP A 491 7.53 16.40 0.72
C TRP A 491 6.66 16.64 1.97
N TRP A 492 6.74 17.85 2.57
CA TRP A 492 5.86 18.21 3.68
C TRP A 492 4.38 18.12 3.27
N GLN A 493 4.02 18.67 2.11
CA GLN A 493 2.64 18.58 1.61
C GLN A 493 2.19 17.12 1.43
N ARG A 494 3.07 16.24 0.92
CA ARG A 494 2.76 14.81 0.79
C ARG A 494 2.60 14.12 2.14
N ARG A 495 3.46 14.41 3.11
CA ARG A 495 3.39 13.86 4.47
C ARG A 495 2.06 14.18 5.15
N VAL A 496 1.55 15.40 5.00
CA VAL A 496 0.26 15.82 5.58
C VAL A 496 -0.92 15.27 4.77
N GLU A 497 -0.89 15.40 3.45
CA GLU A 497 -2.00 15.00 2.59
C GLU A 497 -2.21 13.47 2.58
N LEU A 498 -1.13 12.72 2.46
CA LEU A 498 -1.14 11.27 2.27
C LEU A 498 -0.82 10.49 3.57
N TRP A 499 -0.96 11.13 4.73
CA TRP A 499 -0.75 10.49 6.02
C TRP A 499 -1.63 9.24 6.17
N GLY A 500 -1.03 8.12 6.56
CA GLY A 500 -1.72 6.85 6.73
C GLY A 500 -2.04 6.10 5.42
N GLU A 501 -1.57 6.60 4.26
CA GLU A 501 -1.85 5.99 2.95
C GLU A 501 -0.64 5.22 2.38
N GLY A 502 0.36 4.90 3.21
CA GLY A 502 1.47 4.01 2.87
C GLY A 502 2.62 4.62 2.09
N PHE A 503 2.81 5.95 2.16
CA PHE A 503 3.85 6.64 1.40
C PHE A 503 5.11 7.00 2.20
N ALA A 504 5.08 6.96 3.53
CA ALA A 504 6.15 7.53 4.35
C ALA A 504 7.54 6.95 4.02
N THR A 505 7.72 5.62 4.12
CA THR A 505 9.02 5.00 3.81
C THR A 505 9.41 5.13 2.35
N LEU A 506 8.43 5.15 1.44
CA LEU A 506 8.67 5.26 0.00
C LEU A 506 9.28 6.62 -0.33
N ASP A 507 8.70 7.72 0.18
CA ASP A 507 9.22 9.06 -0.03
C ASP A 507 10.55 9.30 0.73
N ILE A 508 10.70 8.76 1.96
CA ILE A 508 11.95 8.81 2.71
C ILE A 508 13.09 8.16 1.89
N LYS A 509 12.86 6.97 1.32
CA LYS A 509 13.86 6.29 0.48
C LYS A 509 14.12 7.05 -0.82
N ARG A 510 13.07 7.47 -1.52
CA ARG A 510 13.20 8.20 -2.78
C ARG A 510 13.97 9.51 -2.63
N LEU A 511 13.69 10.25 -1.57
CA LEU A 511 14.33 11.54 -1.29
C LEU A 511 15.61 11.43 -0.45
N GLN A 512 16.02 10.20 -0.10
CA GLN A 512 17.20 9.93 0.73
C GLN A 512 17.17 10.68 2.07
N LYS A 513 15.99 10.79 2.68
CA LYS A 513 15.81 11.42 3.98
C LYS A 513 16.21 10.51 5.13
N GLY A 514 16.64 11.09 6.23
CA GLY A 514 16.71 10.45 7.53
C GLY A 514 15.35 10.43 8.23
N ILE A 515 15.35 10.06 9.50
CA ILE A 515 14.20 10.17 10.40
C ILE A 515 14.57 10.89 11.68
N ILE A 516 13.59 11.54 12.29
CA ILE A 516 13.72 12.18 13.60
C ILE A 516 12.51 11.84 14.45
N ARG A 517 12.71 10.95 15.44
CA ARG A 517 11.70 10.57 16.43
C ARG A 517 12.01 11.11 17.83
N ASN A 518 13.29 11.47 18.12
CA ASN A 518 13.71 12.04 19.39
C ASN A 518 13.99 13.53 19.28
N TYR A 519 13.07 14.34 19.76
CA TYR A 519 13.13 15.80 19.80
C TYR A 519 12.37 16.31 21.04
N PRO A 520 12.52 17.56 21.49
CA PRO A 520 11.81 18.08 22.65
C PRO A 520 10.28 18.03 22.47
N GLY A 521 9.56 17.37 23.35
CA GLY A 521 8.11 17.26 23.32
C GLY A 521 7.56 16.14 22.42
N THR A 522 8.43 15.27 21.89
CA THR A 522 8.01 14.13 21.07
C THR A 522 6.98 13.24 21.79
N ASN A 523 6.01 12.75 21.02
CA ASN A 523 5.06 11.73 21.48
C ASN A 523 5.46 10.29 21.08
N HIS A 524 6.63 10.12 20.44
CA HIS A 524 7.17 8.78 20.20
C HIS A 524 7.48 8.05 21.50
N THR A 525 7.26 6.74 21.49
CA THR A 525 7.46 5.85 22.66
C THR A 525 8.94 5.76 23.02
N GLU A 526 9.24 5.83 24.31
CA GLU A 526 10.60 5.61 24.84
C GLU A 526 11.18 4.27 24.36
N ASN A 527 12.48 4.21 24.20
CA ASN A 527 13.26 3.13 23.58
C ASN A 527 13.10 3.00 22.06
N TYR A 528 12.23 3.79 21.40
CA TYR A 528 12.04 3.82 19.94
C TYR A 528 12.19 5.24 19.37
N ARG A 529 12.70 6.17 20.15
CA ARG A 529 12.99 7.56 19.77
C ARG A 529 14.30 7.63 19.01
N TRP A 530 14.29 7.12 17.80
CA TRP A 530 15.47 7.02 16.96
C TRP A 530 15.60 8.19 16.01
N ASN A 531 16.84 8.67 15.84
CA ASN A 531 17.19 9.66 14.84
C ASN A 531 18.23 9.05 13.90
N SER A 532 18.10 9.30 12.62
CA SER A 532 19.07 8.92 11.60
C SER A 532 19.27 10.08 10.65
N ALA A 533 20.52 10.44 10.39
CA ALA A 533 20.87 11.46 9.41
C ALA A 533 20.81 10.96 7.96
N THR A 534 20.62 9.68 7.76
CA THR A 534 20.50 9.03 6.43
C THR A 534 19.30 8.10 6.43
N THR A 535 18.85 7.72 5.24
CA THR A 535 17.78 6.73 5.09
C THR A 535 18.09 5.46 5.87
N PRO A 536 17.23 5.07 6.82
CA PRO A 536 17.48 3.89 7.65
C PRO A 536 17.51 2.60 6.84
N THR A 537 18.51 1.76 7.12
CA THR A 537 18.65 0.47 6.42
C THR A 537 17.56 -0.54 6.79
N TRP A 538 16.91 -0.39 7.95
CA TRP A 538 15.79 -1.24 8.35
C TRP A 538 14.52 -1.06 7.51
N MET A 539 14.46 -0.04 6.66
CA MET A 539 13.38 0.13 5.67
C MET A 539 13.55 -0.79 4.46
N ASN A 540 14.60 -1.61 4.41
CA ASN A 540 14.83 -2.60 3.34
C ASN A 540 14.33 -3.96 3.81
N THR A 541 13.20 -4.40 3.28
CA THR A 541 12.60 -5.69 3.63
C THR A 541 13.51 -6.86 3.23
N CYS A 542 13.62 -7.88 4.08
CA CYS A 542 14.30 -9.12 3.74
C CYS A 542 13.52 -9.95 2.74
N ILE A 543 14.24 -10.63 1.84
CA ILE A 543 13.66 -11.73 1.05
C ILE A 543 13.34 -12.88 2.00
N VAL A 544 12.16 -13.47 1.86
CA VAL A 544 11.75 -14.58 2.70
C VAL A 544 12.68 -15.79 2.53
N GLN A 545 12.99 -16.46 3.64
CA GLN A 545 13.93 -17.58 3.65
C GLN A 545 13.51 -18.76 2.74
N THR A 546 12.21 -18.99 2.59
CA THR A 546 11.69 -20.02 1.68
C THR A 546 12.09 -19.77 0.24
N GLU A 547 12.10 -18.49 -0.21
CA GLU A 547 12.59 -18.14 -1.55
C GLU A 547 14.08 -18.40 -1.68
N THR A 548 14.90 -17.87 -0.78
CA THR A 548 16.36 -18.03 -0.88
C THR A 548 16.85 -19.47 -0.70
N ASN A 549 16.08 -20.33 -0.03
CA ASN A 549 16.34 -21.76 0.07
C ASN A 549 16.03 -22.52 -1.24
N TYR A 550 15.07 -22.04 -2.00
CA TYR A 550 14.63 -22.68 -3.25
C TYR A 550 15.33 -22.08 -4.48
N ASN A 551 15.39 -20.76 -4.56
CA ASN A 551 16.00 -20.00 -5.65
C ASN A 551 17.44 -19.66 -5.31
N THR A 552 18.37 -20.47 -5.80
CA THR A 552 19.81 -20.37 -5.45
C THR A 552 20.50 -19.12 -5.99
N ALA A 553 19.89 -18.42 -6.94
CA ALA A 553 20.41 -17.16 -7.48
C ALA A 553 19.88 -15.91 -6.75
N CYS A 554 18.87 -16.07 -5.88
CA CYS A 554 18.28 -14.96 -5.15
C CYS A 554 19.06 -14.66 -3.86
N THR A 555 19.80 -13.54 -3.84
CA THR A 555 20.52 -13.06 -2.64
C THR A 555 19.58 -12.29 -1.72
N ASN A 556 19.86 -12.24 -0.40
CA ASN A 556 19.05 -11.51 0.55
C ASN A 556 19.57 -10.09 0.81
N ASN A 557 18.71 -9.22 1.33
CA ASN A 557 19.12 -7.99 2.01
C ASN A 557 19.70 -8.33 3.40
N PRO A 558 20.57 -7.48 3.96
CA PRO A 558 20.94 -7.58 5.36
C PRO A 558 19.71 -7.53 6.25
N GLU A 559 19.70 -8.34 7.30
CA GLU A 559 18.62 -8.32 8.29
C GLU A 559 18.58 -6.94 8.97
N PRO A 560 17.38 -6.32 9.08
CA PRO A 560 17.22 -5.08 9.81
C PRO A 560 17.64 -5.21 11.27
N VAL A 561 18.49 -4.28 11.73
CA VAL A 561 18.94 -4.22 13.12
C VAL A 561 18.42 -2.93 13.75
N PRO A 562 17.64 -3.01 14.83
CA PRO A 562 17.16 -1.83 15.51
C PRO A 562 18.31 -1.09 16.22
N PRO A 563 18.24 0.24 16.34
CA PRO A 563 19.11 0.99 17.23
C PRO A 563 18.95 0.54 18.69
N THR A 564 20.00 0.71 19.49
CA THR A 564 19.98 0.36 20.93
C THR A 564 19.64 1.60 21.73
N GLY A 565 18.41 1.64 22.28
CA GLY A 565 17.92 2.77 23.06
C GLY A 565 17.63 4.02 22.23
N ASP A 566 17.28 5.11 22.92
CA ASP A 566 16.94 6.36 22.28
C ASP A 566 18.19 7.09 21.75
N SER A 567 18.05 7.74 20.60
CA SER A 567 19.08 8.62 20.05
C SER A 567 19.20 9.91 20.89
N PRO A 568 20.30 10.68 20.76
CA PRO A 568 20.36 12.03 21.29
C PRO A 568 19.19 12.89 20.79
N VAL A 569 18.71 13.80 21.64
CA VAL A 569 17.59 14.70 21.30
C VAL A 569 18.00 15.61 20.16
N ALA A 570 17.25 15.60 19.06
CA ALA A 570 17.46 16.51 17.94
C ALA A 570 16.99 17.93 18.30
N THR A 571 17.71 18.92 17.80
CA THR A 571 17.41 20.36 17.99
C THR A 571 17.02 21.04 16.68
N SER A 572 17.03 20.30 15.56
CA SER A 572 16.63 20.76 14.22
C SER A 572 16.13 19.59 13.37
N PHE A 573 15.35 19.88 12.37
CA PHE A 573 14.73 18.94 11.45
C PHE A 573 15.24 19.09 10.01
#